data_6a559d4e309c2fe75b4562b5b1584951
#
_entry.id   6a559d4e309c2fe75b4562b5b1584951
#
_cell.length_a   1.000
_cell.length_b   1.000
_cell.length_c   1.000
_cell.angle_alpha   90.00
_cell.angle_beta   90.00
_cell.angle_gamma   90.00
#
_symmetry.space_group_name_H-M   'P 1'
#
loop_
_entity.id
_entity.type
_entity.pdbx_description
1 polymer ?
#
loop_
_entity_poly.entity_id
_entity_poly.type
_entity_poly.pdbx_seq_one_letter_code
_entity_poly.pdbx_strand_id
1 'polypeptide(L)'
;YFKPGPITPLDKPISYRILKPEAGRDKSQPMSFGKAYVNGNIVHGNAKVTKDNWDGGVQLANEVDAGKFIPQIRVDEPFKTSPVTIMDTQKAYNFVLSNVGATFPKRDAVDTRVIKTVKTGKAIYVKDAPEFISPYVKRRLPADSYKQGIITDIRQVGGLPEYKGEPIVDSDGDGMPDAWEI
;
A
#
# COMPACT_ATOMS: atom_id res chain seq x y z
N TYR A 1 6.79 1.59 -5.43
CA TYR A 1 5.96 1.46 -6.62
C TYR A 1 4.59 2.09 -6.37
N PHE A 2 4.27 3.13 -7.09
CA PHE A 2 3.04 3.91 -6.95
C PHE A 2 2.17 3.71 -8.18
N LYS A 3 0.96 3.19 -7.99
CA LYS A 3 -0.02 2.99 -9.06
C LYS A 3 -1.34 3.61 -8.63
N PRO A 4 -1.79 4.69 -9.26
CA PRO A 4 -3.07 5.30 -8.93
C PRO A 4 -4.22 4.35 -9.24
N GLY A 5 -5.27 4.41 -8.45
CA GLY A 5 -6.50 3.66 -8.69
C GLY A 5 -7.28 4.21 -9.88
N PRO A 6 -8.26 3.45 -10.37
CA PRO A 6 -9.02 3.80 -11.59
C PRO A 6 -9.85 5.08 -11.46
N ILE A 7 -10.14 5.50 -10.23
CA ILE A 7 -10.91 6.73 -9.95
C ILE A 7 -10.03 7.96 -9.69
N THR A 8 -8.70 7.79 -9.65
CA THR A 8 -7.78 8.91 -9.44
C THR A 8 -7.31 9.45 -10.79
N PRO A 9 -7.69 10.68 -11.19
CA PRO A 9 -7.23 11.26 -12.44
C PRO A 9 -5.70 11.39 -12.45
N LEU A 10 -5.06 10.94 -13.53
CA LEU A 10 -3.59 10.88 -13.64
C LEU A 10 -2.93 12.27 -13.72
N ASP A 11 -3.68 13.29 -14.12
CA ASP A 11 -3.25 14.68 -14.19
C ASP A 11 -3.22 15.40 -12.83
N LYS A 12 -3.85 14.82 -11.82
CA LYS A 12 -3.89 15.43 -10.47
C LYS A 12 -2.61 15.14 -9.69
N PRO A 13 -2.05 16.13 -8.99
CA PRO A 13 -0.82 15.96 -8.19
C PRO A 13 -0.86 14.78 -7.22
N ILE A 14 -2.03 14.49 -6.65
CA ILE A 14 -2.20 13.36 -5.73
C ILE A 14 -1.88 12.00 -6.38
N SER A 15 -2.05 11.87 -7.69
CA SER A 15 -1.85 10.59 -8.41
C SER A 15 -0.37 10.20 -8.51
N TYR A 16 0.54 11.18 -8.45
CA TYR A 16 1.98 10.95 -8.55
C TYR A 16 2.78 11.44 -7.34
N ARG A 17 2.08 11.78 -6.25
CA ARG A 17 2.72 12.17 -4.98
C ARG A 17 3.39 10.97 -4.33
N ILE A 18 4.70 11.05 -4.12
CA ILE A 18 5.50 10.08 -3.36
C ILE A 18 5.55 10.49 -1.89
N LEU A 19 5.83 11.76 -1.63
CA LEU A 19 5.98 12.31 -0.30
C LEU A 19 5.35 13.70 -0.22
N LYS A 20 4.64 13.95 0.87
CA LYS A 20 4.20 15.29 1.27
C LYS A 20 4.83 15.64 2.62
N PRO A 21 5.99 16.29 2.63
CA PRO A 21 6.56 16.77 3.88
C PRO A 21 5.64 17.79 4.56
N GLU A 22 5.50 17.67 5.86
CA GLU A 22 4.76 18.63 6.68
C GLU A 22 5.74 19.32 7.65
N ALA A 23 5.55 20.61 7.85
CA ALA A 23 6.29 21.36 8.84
C ALA A 23 5.89 20.94 10.26
N GLY A 24 6.74 21.20 11.22
CA GLY A 24 6.41 21.06 12.63
C GLY A 24 5.10 21.77 12.99
N ARG A 25 4.34 21.18 13.92
CA ARG A 25 3.00 21.67 14.30
C ARG A 25 3.04 22.92 15.17
N ASP A 26 4.17 23.21 15.80
CA ASP A 26 4.34 24.38 16.65
C ASP A 26 4.52 25.63 15.79
N LYS A 27 3.46 26.41 15.68
CA LYS A 27 3.44 27.67 14.89
C LYS A 27 4.24 28.79 15.52
N SER A 28 4.67 28.65 16.78
CA SER A 28 5.55 29.62 17.43
C SER A 28 7.01 29.50 17.02
N GLN A 29 7.37 28.38 16.40
CA GLN A 29 8.71 28.11 15.91
C GLN A 29 8.83 28.41 14.41
N PRO A 30 10.04 28.74 13.93
CA PRO A 30 10.29 28.86 12.49
C PRO A 30 9.89 27.58 11.77
N MET A 31 9.28 27.73 10.59
CA MET A 31 8.89 26.57 9.77
C MET A 31 10.11 25.71 9.46
N SER A 32 10.06 24.45 9.86
CA SER A 32 11.13 23.47 9.69
C SER A 32 10.59 22.14 9.20
N PHE A 33 11.40 21.44 8.42
CA PHE A 33 11.08 20.12 7.88
C PHE A 33 12.20 19.14 8.22
N GLY A 34 11.85 17.86 8.35
CA GLY A 34 12.83 16.78 8.40
C GLY A 34 13.55 16.61 7.06
N LYS A 35 14.67 15.89 7.10
CA LYS A 35 15.41 15.48 5.90
C LYS A 35 14.76 14.23 5.27
N ALA A 36 14.84 14.13 3.95
CA ALA A 36 14.33 12.97 3.22
C ALA A 36 15.29 12.57 2.09
N TYR A 37 15.52 11.27 1.98
CA TYR A 37 16.09 10.63 0.81
C TYR A 37 14.98 9.98 0.01
N VAL A 38 14.77 10.40 -1.24
CA VAL A 38 13.70 9.89 -2.10
C VAL A 38 14.30 9.57 -3.46
N ASN A 39 14.43 8.28 -3.77
CA ASN A 39 15.04 7.81 -5.00
C ASN A 39 14.49 6.44 -5.41
N GLY A 40 14.58 6.10 -6.68
CA GLY A 40 14.27 4.79 -7.24
C GLY A 40 12.77 4.42 -7.23
N ASN A 41 11.86 5.37 -6.99
CA ASN A 41 10.43 5.08 -7.00
C ASN A 41 9.86 5.10 -8.42
N ILE A 42 9.08 4.09 -8.77
CA ILE A 42 8.32 4.03 -10.01
C ILE A 42 6.90 4.55 -9.74
N VAL A 43 6.50 5.57 -10.49
CA VAL A 43 5.13 6.11 -10.48
C VAL A 43 4.46 5.74 -11.79
N HIS A 44 3.54 4.80 -11.72
CA HIS A 44 2.82 4.31 -12.89
C HIS A 44 2.00 5.42 -13.56
N GLY A 45 2.21 5.61 -14.86
CA GLY A 45 1.55 6.68 -15.62
C GLY A 45 2.23 8.04 -15.54
N ASN A 46 3.37 8.17 -14.82
CA ASN A 46 4.14 9.42 -14.76
C ASN A 46 5.65 9.14 -14.93
N ALA A 47 6.09 9.18 -16.19
CA ALA A 47 7.49 8.94 -16.53
C ALA A 47 8.45 10.02 -15.98
N LYS A 48 7.99 11.26 -15.90
CA LYS A 48 8.75 12.39 -15.37
C LYS A 48 9.13 12.15 -13.90
N VAL A 49 8.15 11.88 -13.05
CA VAL A 49 8.36 11.60 -11.63
C VAL A 49 9.10 10.27 -11.41
N THR A 50 8.92 9.29 -12.29
CA THR A 50 9.69 8.04 -12.25
C THR A 50 11.18 8.28 -12.53
N LYS A 51 11.49 9.17 -13.45
CA LYS A 51 12.87 9.51 -13.82
C LYS A 51 13.56 10.32 -12.71
N ASP A 52 12.88 11.30 -12.16
CA ASP A 52 13.34 12.09 -11.02
C ASP A 52 12.19 12.24 -10.01
N ASN A 53 12.31 11.51 -8.89
CA ASN A 53 11.26 11.49 -7.89
C ASN A 53 11.04 12.86 -7.20
N TRP A 54 12.01 13.75 -7.28
CA TRP A 54 11.88 15.10 -6.74
C TRP A 54 11.16 16.05 -7.70
N ASP A 55 11.13 15.74 -9.00
CA ASP A 55 10.46 16.55 -10.01
C ASP A 55 8.94 16.31 -10.03
N GLY A 56 8.29 16.80 -8.98
CA GLY A 56 6.84 16.71 -8.77
C GLY A 56 6.36 15.57 -7.86
N GLY A 57 7.20 14.60 -7.53
CA GLY A 57 6.83 13.51 -6.60
C GLY A 57 6.85 13.93 -5.13
N VAL A 58 7.74 14.86 -4.77
CA VAL A 58 7.76 15.50 -3.44
C VAL A 58 6.99 16.81 -3.52
N GLN A 59 5.90 16.92 -2.76
CA GLN A 59 4.96 18.04 -2.85
C GLN A 59 4.76 18.66 -1.47
N LEU A 60 5.10 19.91 -1.32
CA LEU A 60 4.76 20.70 -0.14
C LEU A 60 3.32 21.24 -0.22
N ALA A 61 2.80 21.76 0.88
CA ALA A 61 1.55 22.49 0.87
C ALA A 61 1.67 23.75 -0.03
N ASN A 62 0.58 24.13 -0.68
CA ASN A 62 0.60 25.22 -1.68
C ASN A 62 1.10 26.57 -1.12
N GLU A 63 0.87 26.82 0.18
CA GLU A 63 1.28 28.03 0.89
C GLU A 63 2.77 28.02 1.29
N VAL A 64 3.49 26.93 1.01
CA VAL A 64 4.91 26.78 1.38
C VAL A 64 5.79 27.01 0.16
N ASP A 65 6.79 27.86 0.32
CA ASP A 65 7.79 28.12 -0.72
C ASP A 65 8.66 26.86 -0.96
N ALA A 66 8.31 26.12 -2.01
CA ALA A 66 9.02 24.91 -2.38
C ALA A 66 10.48 25.19 -2.79
N GLY A 67 10.75 26.33 -3.45
CA GLY A 67 12.11 26.73 -3.84
C GLY A 67 13.03 26.90 -2.64
N LYS A 68 12.50 27.42 -1.54
CA LYS A 68 13.23 27.60 -0.30
C LYS A 68 13.42 26.30 0.48
N PHE A 69 12.38 25.46 0.57
CA PHE A 69 12.38 24.35 1.51
C PHE A 69 12.78 23.00 0.91
N ILE A 70 12.52 22.74 -0.37
CA ILE A 70 12.96 21.49 -1.02
C ILE A 70 14.47 21.26 -0.89
N PRO A 71 15.36 22.25 -1.14
CA PRO A 71 16.80 22.07 -0.94
C PRO A 71 17.21 21.74 0.51
N GLN A 72 16.39 22.17 1.48
CA GLN A 72 16.65 21.86 2.89
C GLN A 72 16.19 20.46 3.28
N ILE A 73 15.15 19.94 2.63
CA ILE A 73 14.57 18.62 2.88
C ILE A 73 15.36 17.53 2.18
N ARG A 74 15.78 17.77 0.95
CA ARG A 74 16.45 16.80 0.10
C ARG A 74 17.80 16.41 0.66
N VAL A 75 18.07 15.11 0.71
CA VAL A 75 19.41 14.54 0.80
C VAL A 75 19.65 13.61 -0.39
N ASP A 76 20.88 13.62 -0.92
CA ASP A 76 21.22 12.89 -2.12
C ASP A 76 21.73 11.48 -1.83
N GLU A 77 22.07 11.20 -0.57
CA GLU A 77 22.55 9.91 -0.12
C GLU A 77 21.60 9.29 0.91
N PRO A 78 21.43 7.96 0.92
CA PRO A 78 20.59 7.29 1.90
C PRO A 78 21.15 7.47 3.31
N PHE A 79 20.25 7.53 4.29
CA PHE A 79 20.65 7.52 5.69
C PHE A 79 21.31 6.19 6.06
N LYS A 80 22.26 6.24 6.98
CA LYS A 80 22.83 5.01 7.57
C LYS A 80 21.74 4.24 8.32
N THR A 81 21.55 3.00 7.96
CA THR A 81 20.60 2.08 8.58
C THR A 81 21.29 0.76 8.89
N SER A 82 20.65 -0.10 9.66
CA SER A 82 21.06 -1.50 9.77
C SER A 82 21.11 -2.14 8.38
N PRO A 83 21.98 -3.13 8.13
CA PRO A 83 22.06 -3.81 6.85
C PRO A 83 20.70 -4.38 6.42
N VAL A 84 20.23 -3.98 5.25
CA VAL A 84 19.00 -4.50 4.63
C VAL A 84 19.30 -4.83 3.17
N THR A 85 18.64 -5.85 2.65
CA THR A 85 18.72 -6.17 1.22
C THR A 85 17.92 -5.14 0.43
N ILE A 86 18.62 -4.35 -0.38
CA ILE A 86 18.00 -3.38 -1.27
C ILE A 86 17.79 -4.01 -2.64
N MET A 87 16.59 -3.91 -3.17
CA MET A 87 16.22 -4.36 -4.51
C MET A 87 15.82 -3.16 -5.36
N ASP A 88 16.01 -3.26 -6.70
CA ASP A 88 15.33 -2.31 -7.58
C ASP A 88 13.80 -2.43 -7.41
N THR A 89 13.11 -1.32 -7.70
CA THR A 89 11.68 -1.19 -7.41
C THR A 89 10.83 -2.25 -8.09
N GLN A 90 11.16 -2.66 -9.32
CA GLN A 90 10.39 -3.69 -10.01
C GLN A 90 10.60 -5.08 -9.39
N LYS A 91 11.83 -5.39 -9.01
CA LYS A 91 12.13 -6.64 -8.29
C LYS A 91 11.47 -6.65 -6.93
N ALA A 92 11.54 -5.54 -6.17
CA ALA A 92 10.88 -5.41 -4.87
C ALA A 92 9.36 -5.59 -5.00
N TYR A 93 8.72 -4.98 -6.00
CA TYR A 93 7.30 -5.15 -6.27
C TYR A 93 6.94 -6.62 -6.52
N ASN A 94 7.67 -7.29 -7.40
CA ASN A 94 7.42 -8.70 -7.71
C ASN A 94 7.66 -9.60 -6.50
N PHE A 95 8.75 -9.35 -5.76
CA PHE A 95 9.08 -10.10 -4.54
C PHE A 95 7.98 -9.98 -3.48
N VAL A 96 7.51 -8.76 -3.21
CA VAL A 96 6.43 -8.52 -2.25
C VAL A 96 5.16 -9.26 -2.68
N LEU A 97 4.73 -9.13 -3.94
CA LEU A 97 3.52 -9.80 -4.42
C LEU A 97 3.62 -11.34 -4.39
N SER A 98 4.83 -11.88 -4.47
CA SER A 98 5.04 -13.33 -4.40
C SER A 98 5.01 -13.86 -2.97
N ASN A 99 5.43 -13.05 -1.99
CA ASN A 99 5.70 -13.51 -0.62
C ASN A 99 4.77 -12.90 0.44
N VAL A 100 4.00 -11.84 0.12
CA VAL A 100 3.14 -11.18 1.09
C VAL A 100 1.88 -11.99 1.40
N GLY A 101 1.40 -11.88 2.62
CA GLY A 101 0.21 -12.57 3.12
C GLY A 101 0.52 -14.00 3.58
N ALA A 102 -0.53 -14.73 3.95
CA ALA A 102 -0.43 -16.13 4.33
C ALA A 102 -0.11 -16.98 3.08
N THR A 103 1.12 -17.46 2.97
CA THR A 103 1.60 -18.21 1.80
C THR A 103 1.82 -19.68 2.07
N PHE A 104 1.84 -20.10 3.33
CA PHE A 104 2.08 -21.48 3.72
C PHE A 104 0.82 -22.11 4.35
N PRO A 105 0.52 -23.39 4.08
CA PRO A 105 1.14 -24.24 3.06
C PRO A 105 0.81 -23.77 1.63
N LYS A 106 -0.20 -22.93 1.50
CA LYS A 106 -0.69 -22.39 0.24
C LYS A 106 -1.44 -21.09 0.50
N ARG A 107 -1.22 -20.09 -0.35
CA ARG A 107 -1.94 -18.80 -0.25
C ARG A 107 -3.45 -19.03 -0.35
N ASP A 108 -4.19 -18.49 0.60
CA ASP A 108 -5.64 -18.60 0.66
C ASP A 108 -6.37 -17.75 -0.41
N ALA A 109 -7.69 -17.90 -0.47
CA ALA A 109 -8.52 -17.19 -1.44
C ALA A 109 -8.59 -15.67 -1.16
N VAL A 110 -8.49 -15.25 0.11
CA VAL A 110 -8.51 -13.84 0.50
C VAL A 110 -7.27 -13.13 -0.02
N ASP A 111 -6.09 -13.66 0.30
CA ASP A 111 -4.82 -13.08 -0.13
C ASP A 111 -4.65 -13.16 -1.65
N THR A 112 -5.09 -14.25 -2.27
CA THR A 112 -5.10 -14.38 -3.74
C THR A 112 -5.96 -13.28 -4.37
N ARG A 113 -7.14 -12.98 -3.82
CA ARG A 113 -8.01 -11.89 -4.28
C ARG A 113 -7.34 -10.52 -4.09
N VAL A 114 -6.74 -10.27 -2.93
CA VAL A 114 -6.05 -9.00 -2.63
C VAL A 114 -4.89 -8.77 -3.61
N ILE A 115 -4.03 -9.78 -3.82
CA ILE A 115 -2.93 -9.72 -4.79
C ILE A 115 -3.45 -9.41 -6.20
N LYS A 116 -4.54 -10.06 -6.61
CA LYS A 116 -5.15 -9.79 -7.91
C LYS A 116 -5.69 -8.37 -8.00
N THR A 117 -6.29 -7.85 -6.93
CA THR A 117 -6.72 -6.44 -6.84
C THR A 117 -5.54 -5.48 -7.02
N VAL A 118 -4.42 -5.73 -6.34
CA VAL A 118 -3.21 -4.93 -6.48
C VAL A 118 -2.67 -4.97 -7.92
N LYS A 119 -2.57 -6.15 -8.51
CA LYS A 119 -2.04 -6.33 -9.88
C LYS A 119 -2.90 -5.62 -10.92
N THR A 120 -4.21 -5.71 -10.80
CA THR A 120 -5.15 -5.18 -11.81
C THR A 120 -5.57 -3.73 -11.55
N GLY A 121 -5.46 -3.26 -10.30
CA GLY A 121 -6.02 -1.96 -9.87
C GLY A 121 -7.55 -1.93 -9.86
N LYS A 122 -8.21 -3.10 -9.89
CA LYS A 122 -9.68 -3.21 -9.93
C LYS A 122 -10.20 -3.96 -8.71
N ALA A 123 -11.25 -3.45 -8.09
CA ALA A 123 -11.96 -4.16 -7.04
C ALA A 123 -12.49 -5.51 -7.57
N ILE A 124 -12.42 -6.53 -6.72
CA ILE A 124 -12.94 -7.86 -7.00
C ILE A 124 -13.99 -8.17 -5.94
N TYR A 125 -15.18 -8.42 -6.39
CA TYR A 125 -16.35 -8.62 -5.54
C TYR A 125 -17.33 -9.60 -6.18
N VAL A 126 -18.27 -10.12 -5.39
CA VAL A 126 -19.38 -10.93 -5.89
C VAL A 126 -20.40 -10.02 -6.55
N LYS A 127 -20.79 -10.33 -7.79
CA LYS A 127 -21.65 -9.48 -8.63
C LYS A 127 -22.97 -9.13 -7.94
N ASP A 128 -23.61 -10.10 -7.34
CA ASP A 128 -24.94 -9.99 -6.70
C ASP A 128 -24.82 -9.99 -5.17
N ALA A 129 -23.68 -9.50 -4.66
CA ALA A 129 -23.48 -9.38 -3.21
C ALA A 129 -24.49 -8.42 -2.59
N PRO A 130 -24.91 -8.68 -1.34
CA PRO A 130 -25.84 -7.80 -0.66
C PRO A 130 -25.24 -6.41 -0.49
N GLU A 131 -26.00 -5.38 -0.86
CA GLU A 131 -25.69 -3.99 -0.56
C GLU A 131 -25.99 -3.75 0.91
N PHE A 132 -24.98 -3.97 1.72
CA PHE A 132 -25.11 -4.00 3.17
C PHE A 132 -23.91 -3.33 3.82
N ILE A 133 -24.17 -2.56 4.84
CA ILE A 133 -23.12 -2.00 5.70
C ILE A 133 -23.18 -2.71 7.03
N SER A 134 -22.07 -3.33 7.44
CA SER A 134 -21.96 -3.96 8.75
C SER A 134 -22.28 -2.95 9.86
N PRO A 135 -23.06 -3.32 10.88
CA PRO A 135 -23.37 -2.46 12.02
C PRO A 135 -22.10 -2.06 12.81
N TYR A 136 -20.99 -2.77 12.62
CA TYR A 136 -19.71 -2.45 13.24
C TYR A 136 -18.94 -1.35 12.51
N VAL A 137 -19.37 -0.95 11.30
CA VAL A 137 -18.73 0.12 10.54
C VAL A 137 -19.21 1.48 11.06
N LYS A 138 -18.33 2.19 11.75
CA LYS A 138 -18.64 3.51 12.35
C LYS A 138 -18.66 4.66 11.34
N ARG A 139 -18.09 4.47 10.15
CA ARG A 139 -18.05 5.50 9.10
C ARG A 139 -19.26 5.38 8.18
N ARG A 140 -19.78 6.52 7.74
CA ARG A 140 -20.80 6.53 6.68
C ARG A 140 -20.14 6.15 5.35
N LEU A 141 -20.44 4.97 4.86
CA LEU A 141 -20.03 4.46 3.56
C LEU A 141 -21.30 4.18 2.73
N PRO A 142 -21.25 4.36 1.40
CA PRO A 142 -22.30 3.85 0.52
C PRO A 142 -22.46 2.35 0.67
N ALA A 143 -23.70 1.85 0.58
CA ALA A 143 -23.98 0.42 0.73
C ALA A 143 -23.26 -0.45 -0.31
N ASP A 144 -22.93 0.15 -1.46
CA ASP A 144 -22.20 -0.47 -2.55
C ASP A 144 -20.69 -0.16 -2.55
N SER A 145 -20.13 0.33 -1.43
CA SER A 145 -18.71 0.68 -1.29
C SER A 145 -17.76 -0.47 -1.68
N TYR A 146 -18.19 -1.70 -1.53
CA TYR A 146 -17.43 -2.89 -1.93
C TYR A 146 -17.14 -2.94 -3.43
N LYS A 147 -17.98 -2.36 -4.28
CA LYS A 147 -17.75 -2.24 -5.73
C LYS A 147 -16.54 -1.35 -6.05
N GLN A 148 -16.14 -0.50 -5.09
CA GLN A 148 -14.93 0.33 -5.15
C GLN A 148 -13.76 -0.23 -4.32
N GLY A 149 -13.91 -1.43 -3.76
CA GLY A 149 -12.88 -2.13 -2.98
C GLY A 149 -12.93 -1.91 -1.47
N ILE A 150 -13.92 -1.18 -0.96
CA ILE A 150 -14.11 -0.98 0.48
C ILE A 150 -15.21 -1.95 0.96
N ILE A 151 -14.80 -3.14 1.35
CA ILE A 151 -15.71 -4.16 1.86
C ILE A 151 -16.13 -3.87 3.30
N THR A 152 -17.38 -4.15 3.63
CA THR A 152 -17.93 -4.01 4.98
C THR A 152 -18.51 -5.33 5.50
N ASP A 153 -18.61 -6.33 4.62
CA ASP A 153 -19.06 -7.68 4.94
C ASP A 153 -18.32 -8.70 4.05
N ILE A 154 -17.92 -9.82 4.62
CA ILE A 154 -17.18 -10.88 3.92
C ILE A 154 -17.94 -11.49 2.75
N ARG A 155 -19.26 -11.50 2.80
CA ARG A 155 -20.13 -12.02 1.72
C ARG A 155 -19.99 -11.22 0.44
N GLN A 156 -19.57 -9.95 0.54
CA GLN A 156 -19.34 -9.08 -0.63
C GLN A 156 -18.16 -9.55 -1.50
N VAL A 157 -17.31 -10.41 -0.95
CA VAL A 157 -16.12 -10.95 -1.63
C VAL A 157 -16.05 -12.48 -1.63
N GLY A 158 -17.17 -13.15 -1.34
CA GLY A 158 -17.29 -14.61 -1.43
C GLY A 158 -17.28 -15.35 -0.11
N GLY A 159 -17.33 -14.65 1.02
CA GLY A 159 -17.35 -15.28 2.35
C GLY A 159 -15.96 -15.65 2.86
N LEU A 160 -15.94 -16.43 3.92
CA LEU A 160 -14.70 -17.04 4.43
C LEU A 160 -14.19 -18.12 3.47
N PRO A 161 -12.89 -18.24 3.26
CA PRO A 161 -12.34 -19.36 2.51
C PRO A 161 -12.59 -20.67 3.26
N GLU A 162 -13.04 -21.68 2.53
CA GLU A 162 -13.10 -23.03 3.05
C GLU A 162 -11.72 -23.68 2.90
N TYR A 163 -11.15 -24.16 3.99
CA TYR A 163 -9.96 -24.98 3.96
C TYR A 163 -10.37 -26.41 3.60
N LYS A 164 -9.92 -26.85 2.43
CA LYS A 164 -10.11 -28.25 1.95
C LYS A 164 -8.72 -28.90 1.84
N GLY A 165 -8.23 -29.44 2.90
CA GLY A 165 -6.96 -30.13 2.95
C GLY A 165 -6.89 -31.07 4.13
N GLU A 166 -5.87 -31.93 4.15
CA GLU A 166 -5.57 -32.72 5.34
C GLU A 166 -5.28 -31.79 6.51
N PRO A 167 -5.75 -32.12 7.71
CA PRO A 167 -5.39 -31.36 8.91
C PRO A 167 -3.86 -31.25 9.02
N ILE A 168 -3.40 -30.08 9.35
CA ILE A 168 -2.00 -29.86 9.69
C ILE A 168 -1.73 -30.62 10.98
N VAL A 169 -0.69 -31.48 10.99
CA VAL A 169 -0.27 -32.20 12.19
C VAL A 169 0.45 -31.19 13.10
N ASP A 170 -0.03 -31.07 14.32
CA ASP A 170 0.48 -30.25 15.41
C ASP A 170 0.38 -31.14 16.65
N SER A 171 1.47 -31.85 16.96
CA SER A 171 1.47 -32.96 17.91
C SER A 171 1.43 -32.48 19.36
N ASP A 172 1.93 -31.28 19.65
CA ASP A 172 1.93 -30.72 21.00
C ASP A 172 0.87 -29.66 21.22
N GLY A 173 0.15 -29.24 20.14
CA GLY A 173 -0.98 -28.31 20.24
C GLY A 173 -0.60 -26.86 20.51
N ASP A 174 0.61 -26.45 20.18
CA ASP A 174 1.09 -25.09 20.39
C ASP A 174 0.69 -24.10 19.27
N GLY A 175 0.07 -24.62 18.19
CA GLY A 175 -0.37 -23.87 17.01
C GLY A 175 0.69 -23.79 15.90
N MET A 176 1.83 -24.46 16.07
CA MET A 176 2.87 -24.59 15.06
C MET A 176 2.82 -26.00 14.45
N PRO A 177 2.80 -26.13 13.12
CA PRO A 177 2.85 -27.46 12.49
C PRO A 177 4.16 -28.20 12.77
N ASP A 178 4.10 -29.50 13.07
CA ASP A 178 5.29 -30.37 13.28
C ASP A 178 6.34 -30.21 12.18
N ALA A 179 5.94 -29.96 10.95
CA ALA A 179 6.84 -29.73 9.82
C ALA A 179 7.66 -28.42 9.92
N TRP A 180 7.34 -27.55 10.87
CA TRP A 180 8.03 -26.28 11.12
C TRP A 180 8.94 -26.35 12.36
N GLU A 181 8.77 -27.36 13.17
CA GLU A 181 9.48 -27.56 14.45
C GLU A 181 10.80 -28.32 14.27
N ILE A 182 11.58 -28.03 13.23
CA ILE A 182 12.89 -28.67 12.99
C ILE A 182 14.01 -27.82 13.50
#